data_6f3d9924cd3bf3dd6e3592dbf846a936
#
_entry.id   6f3d9924cd3bf3dd6e3592dbf846a936
#
_cell.length_a   1.000
_cell.length_b   1.000
_cell.length_c   1.000
_cell.angle_alpha   90.00
_cell.angle_beta   90.00
_cell.angle_gamma   90.00
#
_symmetry.space_group_name_H-M   'P 1'
#
loop_
_entity.id
_entity.type
_entity.pdbx_description
1 polymer ?
#
loop_
_entity_poly.entity_id
_entity_poly.type
_entity_poly.pdbx_seq_one_letter_code
_entity_poly.pdbx_strand_id
1 'polypeptide(L)'
;HDALPISTTVSSKAARHLLTESDLLLAAKGGKNFCAIAPTQLGPCVASPSFLIIRIDDPTRILSEYLCGFLNLPSTRQLLTAQAQGSAITSLSKADLEEFEIPLPPLERQRSCIALTRLHRREQALYKAIAERRRQITDYKLTKIYKDER
;
A
#
# COMPACT_ATOMS: atom_id res chain seq x y z
N HIS A 1 -3.33 -6.77 -6.61
CA HIS A 1 -2.22 -7.71 -6.84
C HIS A 1 -1.45 -7.79 -5.56
N ASP A 2 -1.66 -8.89 -4.85
CA ASP A 2 -0.99 -9.22 -3.61
C ASP A 2 0.45 -9.58 -3.93
N ALA A 3 1.39 -8.72 -3.54
CA ALA A 3 2.78 -9.12 -3.47
C ALA A 3 2.91 -10.06 -2.26
N LEU A 4 2.81 -11.36 -2.50
CA LEU A 4 3.02 -12.36 -1.47
C LEU A 4 4.49 -12.33 -1.03
N PRO A 5 4.77 -12.27 0.27
CA PRO A 5 6.13 -12.41 0.76
C PRO A 5 6.64 -13.83 0.46
N ILE A 6 7.86 -13.91 -0.06
CA ILE A 6 8.51 -15.21 -0.29
C ILE A 6 8.93 -15.75 1.08
N SER A 7 8.34 -16.88 1.47
CA SER A 7 8.75 -17.61 2.67
C SER A 7 10.09 -18.31 2.42
N THR A 8 11.11 -17.95 3.19
CA THR A 8 12.43 -18.64 3.19
C THR A 8 12.82 -19.01 4.61
N THR A 9 13.63 -20.08 4.75
CA THR A 9 14.21 -20.43 6.05
C THR A 9 15.11 -19.31 6.54
N VAL A 10 14.77 -18.70 7.66
CA VAL A 10 15.41 -17.49 8.16
C VAL A 10 16.67 -17.82 8.93
N SER A 11 17.83 -17.32 8.46
CA SER A 11 19.10 -17.40 9.21
C SER A 11 19.12 -16.37 10.34
N SER A 12 19.99 -16.55 11.32
CA SER A 12 20.13 -15.63 12.48
C SER A 12 20.42 -14.16 12.11
N LYS A 13 21.01 -13.92 10.94
CA LYS A 13 21.19 -12.54 10.38
C LYS A 13 19.89 -11.93 9.87
N ALA A 14 18.98 -12.75 9.37
CA ALA A 14 17.69 -12.30 8.83
C ALA A 14 16.66 -11.98 9.93
N ALA A 15 16.86 -12.43 11.18
CA ALA A 15 15.96 -12.15 12.30
C ALA A 15 15.76 -10.65 12.56
N ARG A 16 16.77 -9.81 12.25
CA ARG A 16 16.66 -8.34 12.35
C ARG A 16 15.80 -7.69 11.26
N HIS A 17 15.50 -8.41 10.19
CA HIS A 17 14.70 -7.94 9.05
C HIS A 17 13.33 -8.62 8.99
N LEU A 18 12.97 -9.39 10.02
CA LEU A 18 11.64 -9.97 10.14
C LEU A 18 10.60 -8.88 10.23
N LEU A 19 9.56 -9.03 9.43
CA LEU A 19 8.38 -8.19 9.51
C LEU A 19 7.62 -8.51 10.79
N THR A 20 7.16 -7.46 11.43
CA THR A 20 6.23 -7.53 12.57
C THR A 20 4.86 -7.01 12.14
N GLU A 21 3.85 -7.33 12.92
CA GLU A 21 2.52 -6.78 12.73
C GLU A 21 2.59 -5.24 12.76
N SER A 22 1.84 -4.61 11.89
CA SER A 22 1.80 -3.15 11.74
C SER A 22 3.05 -2.49 11.14
N ASP A 23 4.09 -3.23 10.74
CA ASP A 23 5.15 -2.67 9.90
C ASP A 23 4.55 -2.16 8.58
N LEU A 24 5.05 -1.01 8.12
CA LEU A 24 4.67 -0.47 6.82
C LEU A 24 5.74 -0.81 5.79
N LEU A 25 5.29 -1.25 4.64
CA LEU A 25 6.12 -1.59 3.48
C LEU A 25 5.94 -0.49 2.44
N LEU A 26 6.92 0.39 2.29
CA LEU A 26 6.92 1.43 1.26
C LEU A 26 7.73 0.96 0.06
N ALA A 27 7.09 0.87 -1.11
CA ALA A 27 7.78 0.51 -2.35
C ALA A 27 8.79 1.59 -2.72
N ALA A 28 10.08 1.25 -2.64
CA ALA A 28 11.19 2.16 -2.90
C ALA A 28 11.58 2.21 -4.37
N LYS A 29 11.25 1.18 -5.16
CA LYS A 29 11.62 1.02 -6.57
C LYS A 29 10.38 0.99 -7.47
N GLY A 30 10.55 1.38 -8.74
CA GLY A 30 9.50 1.29 -9.76
C GLY A 30 8.56 2.50 -9.85
N GLY A 31 8.89 3.63 -9.22
CA GLY A 31 8.24 4.94 -9.41
C GLY A 31 6.79 5.06 -8.94
N LYS A 32 6.23 4.03 -8.29
CA LYS A 32 4.85 4.06 -7.79
C LYS A 32 4.73 4.34 -6.30
N ASN A 33 5.80 4.25 -5.53
CA ASN A 33 5.95 4.59 -4.10
C ASN A 33 4.67 4.34 -3.27
N PHE A 34 4.05 3.16 -3.44
CA PHE A 34 2.87 2.80 -2.64
C PHE A 34 3.28 2.21 -1.30
N CYS A 35 2.44 2.44 -0.28
CA CYS A 35 2.62 1.92 1.06
C CYS A 35 1.55 0.88 1.38
N ALA A 36 1.94 -0.20 2.05
CA ALA A 36 1.04 -1.22 2.59
C ALA A 36 1.42 -1.55 4.03
N ILE A 37 0.46 -2.04 4.81
CA ILE A 37 0.69 -2.52 6.17
C ILE A 37 0.91 -4.03 6.10
N ALA A 38 1.90 -4.55 6.83
CA ALA A 38 2.14 -5.97 6.95
C ALA A 38 0.91 -6.66 7.59
N PRO A 39 0.41 -7.76 7.01
CA PRO A 39 -0.74 -8.46 7.57
C PRO A 39 -0.44 -9.08 8.94
N THR A 40 -1.46 -9.16 9.80
CA THR A 40 -1.36 -9.68 11.18
C THR A 40 -1.20 -11.21 11.28
N GLN A 41 -1.32 -11.94 10.19
CA GLN A 41 -1.26 -13.41 10.18
C GLN A 41 -0.10 -13.96 9.33
N LEU A 42 0.94 -13.16 9.13
CA LEU A 42 2.14 -13.64 8.46
C LEU A 42 2.98 -14.50 9.41
N GLY A 43 3.30 -15.71 8.97
CA GLY A 43 4.42 -16.44 9.58
C GLY A 43 5.73 -15.64 9.42
N PRO A 44 6.86 -16.14 9.96
CA PRO A 44 8.15 -15.44 9.86
C PRO A 44 8.49 -15.11 8.41
N CYS A 45 8.51 -13.83 8.04
CA CYS A 45 8.79 -13.38 6.69
C CYS A 45 9.66 -12.10 6.69
N VAL A 46 10.35 -11.87 5.58
CA VAL A 46 11.17 -10.68 5.35
C VAL A 46 10.69 -9.95 4.11
N ALA A 47 10.81 -8.63 4.11
CA ALA A 47 10.50 -7.83 2.93
C ALA A 47 11.57 -8.01 1.84
N SER A 48 11.12 -7.94 0.59
CA SER A 48 12.05 -7.81 -0.54
C SER A 48 12.87 -6.51 -0.43
N PRO A 49 14.13 -6.47 -0.92
CA PRO A 49 14.95 -5.26 -0.98
C PRO A 49 14.36 -4.09 -1.80
N SER A 50 13.22 -4.32 -2.45
CA SER A 50 12.48 -3.28 -3.16
C SER A 50 11.58 -2.44 -2.25
N PHE A 51 11.49 -2.78 -0.97
CA PHE A 51 10.69 -2.06 0.01
C PHE A 51 11.56 -1.47 1.12
N LEU A 52 11.19 -0.27 1.55
CA LEU A 52 11.61 0.29 2.84
C LEU A 52 10.61 -0.16 3.89
N ILE A 53 11.12 -0.65 5.02
CA ILE A 53 10.32 -1.03 6.18
C ILE A 53 10.26 0.17 7.13
N ILE A 54 9.05 0.62 7.44
CA ILE A 54 8.81 1.67 8.41
C ILE A 54 8.15 1.03 9.61
N ARG A 55 8.80 1.09 10.75
CA ARG A 55 8.29 0.61 12.03
C ARG A 55 7.94 1.79 12.92
N ILE A 56 6.78 1.75 13.53
CA ILE A 56 6.33 2.78 14.46
C ILE A 56 6.73 2.35 15.87
N ASP A 57 7.61 3.13 16.49
CA ASP A 57 8.08 2.86 17.85
C ASP A 57 7.07 3.31 18.91
N ASP A 58 6.30 4.37 18.62
CA ASP A 58 5.31 4.93 19.53
C ASP A 58 3.91 5.02 18.90
N PRO A 59 3.09 3.99 19.05
CA PRO A 59 1.72 3.96 18.52
C PRO A 59 0.77 4.92 19.27
N THR A 60 1.20 5.54 20.37
CA THR A 60 0.41 6.56 21.07
C THR A 60 0.47 7.92 20.38
N ARG A 61 1.41 8.13 19.47
CA ARG A 61 1.61 9.37 18.70
C ARG A 61 1.13 9.26 17.27
N ILE A 62 1.37 8.13 16.63
CA ILE A 62 1.01 7.91 15.23
C ILE A 62 0.48 6.49 15.02
N LEU A 63 -0.61 6.41 14.25
CA LEU A 63 -1.24 5.14 13.89
C LEU A 63 -0.71 4.65 12.53
N SER A 64 -0.36 3.37 12.42
CA SER A 64 0.14 2.76 11.16
C SER A 64 -0.81 2.98 9.99
N GLU A 65 -2.11 2.84 10.20
CA GLU A 65 -3.11 3.06 9.16
C GLU A 65 -3.17 4.52 8.70
N TYR A 66 -2.99 5.48 9.62
CA TYR A 66 -2.92 6.88 9.28
C TYR A 66 -1.70 7.17 8.41
N LEU A 67 -0.51 6.72 8.84
CA LEU A 67 0.73 6.90 8.11
C LEU A 67 0.66 6.24 6.73
N CYS A 68 0.17 5.00 6.66
CA CYS A 68 -0.06 4.30 5.40
C CYS A 68 -1.00 5.09 4.47
N GLY A 69 -2.10 5.63 5.01
CA GLY A 69 -3.03 6.47 4.26
C GLY A 69 -2.37 7.75 3.73
N PHE A 70 -1.62 8.45 4.57
CA PHE A 70 -0.89 9.66 4.22
C PHE A 70 0.15 9.41 3.11
N LEU A 71 0.97 8.36 3.25
CA LEU A 71 1.98 7.99 2.24
C LEU A 71 1.35 7.58 0.90
N ASN A 72 0.11 7.13 0.90
CA ASN A 72 -0.62 6.77 -0.32
C ASN A 72 -1.39 7.93 -0.96
N LEU A 73 -1.43 9.12 -0.35
CA LEU A 73 -2.05 10.27 -1.00
C LEU A 73 -1.33 10.60 -2.32
N PRO A 74 -2.05 10.92 -3.40
CA PRO A 74 -1.43 11.27 -4.68
C PRO A 74 -0.38 12.39 -4.56
N SER A 75 -0.66 13.43 -3.78
CA SER A 75 0.26 14.54 -3.52
C SER A 75 1.53 14.09 -2.81
N THR A 76 1.40 13.27 -1.75
CA THR A 76 2.55 12.72 -1.01
C THR A 76 3.42 11.84 -1.91
N ARG A 77 2.79 10.98 -2.71
CA ARG A 77 3.51 10.11 -3.65
C ARG A 77 4.24 10.89 -4.73
N GLN A 78 3.67 12.00 -5.21
CA GLN A 78 4.36 12.90 -6.14
C GLN A 78 5.60 13.52 -5.52
N LEU A 79 5.52 13.98 -4.26
CA LEU A 79 6.67 14.52 -3.53
C LEU A 79 7.77 13.47 -3.33
N LEU A 80 7.42 12.27 -2.87
CA LEU A 80 8.35 11.15 -2.72
C LEU A 80 9.03 10.78 -4.05
N THR A 81 8.27 10.79 -5.14
CA THR A 81 8.81 10.51 -6.48
C THR A 81 9.77 11.61 -6.94
N ALA A 82 9.47 12.88 -6.65
CA ALA A 82 10.33 14.00 -6.98
C ALA A 82 11.67 13.94 -6.22
N GLN A 83 11.66 13.58 -4.94
CA GLN A 83 12.88 13.37 -4.15
C GLN A 83 13.72 12.21 -4.73
N ALA A 84 13.10 11.11 -5.14
CA ALA A 84 13.78 9.96 -5.72
C ALA A 84 14.44 10.23 -7.08
N GLN A 85 14.04 11.28 -7.81
CA GLN A 85 14.56 11.62 -9.15
C GLN A 85 15.96 12.25 -9.14
N GLY A 86 16.49 12.63 -7.98
CA GLY A 86 17.85 13.16 -7.84
C GLY A 86 18.96 12.10 -8.02
N SER A 87 18.63 10.80 -8.16
CA SER A 87 19.59 9.72 -8.35
C SER A 87 19.48 9.10 -9.75
N ALA A 88 20.60 8.56 -10.26
CA ALA A 88 20.66 7.88 -11.57
C ALA A 88 19.71 6.66 -11.69
N ILE A 89 19.22 6.16 -10.58
CA ILE A 89 18.20 5.10 -10.49
C ILE A 89 17.04 5.68 -9.68
N THR A 90 15.86 5.76 -10.28
CA THR A 90 14.63 6.24 -9.64
C THR A 90 14.25 5.31 -8.46
N SER A 91 14.84 5.55 -7.31
CA SER A 91 14.71 4.73 -6.10
C SER A 91 14.70 5.64 -4.88
N LEU A 92 13.66 5.55 -4.09
CA LEU A 92 13.57 6.24 -2.80
C LEU A 92 14.55 5.60 -1.81
N SER A 93 15.45 6.40 -1.26
CA SER A 93 16.41 5.95 -0.25
C SER A 93 15.85 6.11 1.17
N LYS A 94 16.54 5.49 2.14
CA LYS A 94 16.23 5.69 3.56
C LYS A 94 16.42 7.15 3.97
N ALA A 95 17.49 7.80 3.47
CA ALA A 95 17.80 9.21 3.77
C ALA A 95 16.67 10.14 3.27
N ASP A 96 16.18 9.92 2.04
CA ASP A 96 15.06 10.70 1.49
C ASP A 96 13.80 10.59 2.38
N LEU A 97 13.56 9.41 2.95
CA LEU A 97 12.40 9.19 3.81
C LEU A 97 12.60 9.80 5.21
N GLU A 98 13.82 9.81 5.74
CA GLU A 98 14.16 10.43 7.04
C GLU A 98 14.02 11.95 7.01
N GLU A 99 14.22 12.58 5.86
CA GLU A 99 14.01 14.01 5.66
C GLU A 99 12.56 14.38 5.35
N PHE A 100 11.69 13.38 5.14
CA PHE A 100 10.31 13.61 4.74
C PHE A 100 9.44 14.00 5.94
N GLU A 101 8.86 15.19 5.89
CA GLU A 101 8.00 15.69 6.97
C GLU A 101 6.64 14.99 6.97
N ILE A 102 6.30 14.37 8.11
CA ILE A 102 5.03 13.69 8.33
C ILE A 102 4.20 14.52 9.31
N PRO A 103 3.01 15.02 8.90
CA PRO A 103 2.12 15.72 9.82
C PRO A 103 1.62 14.78 10.92
N LEU A 104 1.66 15.23 12.16
CA LEU A 104 1.23 14.47 13.35
C LEU A 104 0.04 15.15 14.03
N PRO A 105 -1.17 15.10 13.46
CA PRO A 105 -2.34 15.61 14.13
C PRO A 105 -2.71 14.75 15.36
N PRO A 106 -3.54 15.24 16.28
CA PRO A 106 -4.03 14.45 17.39
C PRO A 106 -4.65 13.12 16.95
N LEU A 107 -4.55 12.08 17.76
CA LEU A 107 -5.01 10.72 17.44
C LEU A 107 -6.48 10.67 16.98
N GLU A 108 -7.33 11.51 17.52
CA GLU A 108 -8.73 11.61 17.09
C GLU A 108 -8.86 11.99 15.62
N ARG A 109 -8.09 12.97 15.16
CA ARG A 109 -8.04 13.36 13.75
C ARG A 109 -7.43 12.26 12.88
N GLN A 110 -6.40 11.56 13.38
CA GLN A 110 -5.84 10.41 12.67
C GLN A 110 -6.89 9.31 12.46
N ARG A 111 -7.69 8.99 13.51
CA ARG A 111 -8.80 8.02 13.41
C ARG A 111 -9.86 8.47 12.40
N SER A 112 -10.18 9.76 12.35
CA SER A 112 -11.11 10.31 11.36
C SER A 112 -10.59 10.15 9.93
N CYS A 113 -9.30 10.42 9.69
CA CYS A 113 -8.65 10.20 8.41
C CYS A 113 -8.67 8.72 8.00
N ILE A 114 -8.41 7.81 8.94
CA ILE A 114 -8.48 6.36 8.72
C ILE A 114 -9.90 5.95 8.32
N ALA A 115 -10.91 6.40 9.06
CA ALA A 115 -12.32 6.10 8.76
C ALA A 115 -12.71 6.56 7.35
N LEU A 116 -12.36 7.79 6.98
CA LEU A 116 -12.62 8.33 5.65
C LEU A 116 -11.90 7.53 4.55
N THR A 117 -10.64 7.16 4.76
CA THR A 117 -9.86 6.35 3.81
C THR A 117 -10.49 4.96 3.62
N ARG A 118 -10.96 4.33 4.70
CA ARG A 118 -11.65 3.03 4.64
C ARG A 118 -12.96 3.12 3.87
N LEU A 119 -13.77 4.15 4.14
CA LEU A 119 -15.02 4.39 3.42
C LEU A 119 -14.78 4.61 1.92
N HIS A 120 -13.81 5.45 1.58
CA HIS A 120 -13.45 5.70 0.17
C HIS A 120 -12.99 4.42 -0.54
N ARG A 121 -12.13 3.60 0.09
CA ARG A 121 -11.71 2.31 -0.48
C ARG A 121 -12.89 1.37 -0.72
N ARG A 122 -13.83 1.31 0.23
CA ARG A 122 -15.03 0.49 0.10
C ARG A 122 -15.91 0.98 -1.06
N GLU A 123 -16.12 2.26 -1.16
CA GLU A 123 -16.85 2.89 -2.27
C GLU A 123 -16.23 2.54 -3.63
N GLN A 124 -14.92 2.71 -3.77
CA GLN A 124 -14.20 2.35 -4.99
C GLN A 124 -14.32 0.86 -5.34
N ALA A 125 -14.26 -0.01 -4.36
CA ALA A 125 -14.46 -1.44 -4.56
C ALA A 125 -15.89 -1.76 -5.08
N LEU A 126 -16.90 -1.08 -4.53
CA LEU A 126 -18.29 -1.24 -4.97
C LEU A 126 -18.50 -0.73 -6.40
N TYR A 127 -17.94 0.42 -6.75
CA TYR A 127 -18.00 0.93 -8.14
C TYR A 127 -17.37 -0.05 -9.13
N LYS A 128 -16.22 -0.63 -8.80
CA LYS A 128 -15.58 -1.66 -9.63
C LYS A 128 -16.46 -2.90 -9.79
N ALA A 129 -17.06 -3.37 -8.69
CA ALA A 129 -17.96 -4.52 -8.73
C ALA A 129 -19.22 -4.26 -9.58
N ILE A 130 -19.80 -3.07 -9.47
CA ILE A 130 -20.95 -2.66 -10.29
C ILE A 130 -20.56 -2.60 -11.78
N ALA A 131 -19.43 -1.97 -12.11
CA ALA A 131 -18.95 -1.86 -13.48
C ALA A 131 -18.72 -3.25 -14.11
N GLU A 132 -18.07 -4.15 -13.36
CA GLU A 132 -17.83 -5.53 -13.83
C GLU A 132 -19.13 -6.31 -14.02
N ARG A 133 -20.10 -6.18 -13.10
CA ARG A 133 -21.42 -6.81 -13.27
C ARG A 133 -22.16 -6.29 -14.50
N ARG A 134 -22.12 -4.99 -14.73
CA ARG A 134 -22.75 -4.39 -15.92
C ARG A 134 -22.11 -4.93 -17.19
N ARG A 135 -20.77 -5.03 -17.23
CA ARG A 135 -20.04 -5.61 -18.35
C ARG A 135 -20.50 -7.05 -18.62
N GLN A 136 -20.53 -7.91 -17.59
CA GLN A 136 -20.96 -9.31 -17.70
C GLN A 136 -22.39 -9.44 -18.24
N ILE A 137 -23.32 -8.59 -17.79
CA ILE A 137 -24.70 -8.59 -18.29
C ILE A 137 -24.75 -8.20 -19.76
N THR A 138 -23.97 -7.19 -20.17
CA THR A 138 -23.91 -6.75 -21.56
C THR A 138 -23.33 -7.85 -22.45
N ASP A 139 -22.21 -8.45 -22.04
CA ASP A 139 -21.55 -9.55 -22.78
C ASP A 139 -22.48 -10.75 -22.93
N TYR A 140 -23.23 -11.09 -21.87
CA TYR A 140 -24.23 -12.17 -21.91
C TYR A 140 -25.34 -11.86 -22.92
N LYS A 141 -25.90 -10.64 -22.87
CA LYS A 141 -26.97 -10.22 -23.82
C LYS A 141 -26.49 -10.25 -25.26
N LEU A 142 -25.31 -9.71 -25.52
CA LEU A 142 -24.71 -9.72 -26.87
C LEU A 142 -24.49 -11.16 -27.36
N THR A 143 -23.92 -12.02 -26.50
CA THR A 143 -23.70 -13.44 -26.85
C THR A 143 -25.02 -14.14 -27.21
N LYS A 144 -26.10 -13.82 -26.49
CA LYS A 144 -27.41 -14.39 -26.80
C LYS A 144 -27.93 -13.93 -28.15
N ILE A 145 -27.87 -12.62 -28.45
CA ILE A 145 -28.28 -12.05 -29.72
C ILE A 145 -27.52 -12.70 -30.91
N TYR A 146 -26.18 -12.80 -30.81
CA TYR A 146 -25.37 -13.41 -31.87
C TYR A 146 -25.61 -14.91 -32.07
N LYS A 147 -26.15 -15.62 -31.06
CA LYS A 147 -26.49 -17.05 -31.19
C LYS A 147 -27.90 -17.29 -31.71
N ASP A 148 -28.84 -16.39 -31.44
CA ASP A 148 -30.24 -16.51 -31.86
C ASP A 148 -30.44 -16.13 -33.34
N GLU A 149 -29.41 -15.55 -34.01
CA GLU A 149 -29.42 -15.23 -35.45
C GLU A 149 -28.92 -16.41 -36.33
N ARG A 150 -28.78 -17.61 -35.79
CA ARG A 150 -28.48 -18.85 -36.54
C ARG A 150 -29.68 -19.80 -36.49
#